data_9e4a7f0dbd309b0eda06cafd794998e8
#
_entry.id   9e4a7f0dbd309b0eda06cafd794998e8
#
_cell.length_a   1.000
_cell.length_b   1.000
_cell.length_c   1.000
_cell.angle_alpha   90.00
_cell.angle_beta   90.00
_cell.angle_gamma   90.00
#
_symmetry.space_group_name_H-M   'P 1'
#
loop_
_entity.id
_entity.type
_entity.pdbx_description
1 polymer ?
#
loop_
_entity_poly.entity_id
_entity_poly.type
_entity_poly.pdbx_seq_one_letter_code
_entity_poly.pdbx_strand_id
1 'polypeptide(L)'
;MAQKTCPYVKTCGGCQQLLFPYEKQLAKKQEAVAKLMSPYGKCAPIIGMEEPYHYRNKAIATFAPVGKNQFVLGIYAKNSHRVIPVKDCLLQDENLNQVLESVALAAKECHMQAYDEDRRSGLLRHVVLRSSKLSGEVLCTIVTAQQNFPGSNNFVKALRKRSPQVTSVVQNINPAKTSAVLSPYYKVLYGSGYIVDELCGLQFSLSSRSFYQVNPIQTEKLYRKAIEMAELNGTESVLDTYCGIGTIGLCAAASCKDVLGVEINGDAVRDAAHNAKRNKIGNARFIEGDATKFMTELASHGEKVDVIFMDPPRSGSTPDFLRAAAKMAPKKIVYISCDPNTQARDLALITKLGYRVTKIQPVDLFPHTDHCENICLLERK
;
A
#
# COMPACT_ATOMS: atom_id res chain seq x y z
N MET A 1 22.63 15.04 -0.61
CA MET A 1 21.59 15.89 -1.24
C MET A 1 21.23 17.06 -0.37
N ALA A 2 20.88 18.23 -0.97
CA ALA A 2 20.38 19.37 -0.19
C ALA A 2 19.01 18.98 0.45
N GLN A 3 18.87 19.25 1.75
CA GLN A 3 17.63 18.99 2.47
C GLN A 3 16.55 19.96 1.99
N LYS A 4 15.42 19.44 1.48
CA LYS A 4 14.27 20.26 1.09
C LYS A 4 13.50 20.70 2.34
N THR A 5 12.99 21.94 2.33
CA THR A 5 12.16 22.49 3.40
C THR A 5 10.66 22.39 3.03
N CYS A 6 9.83 21.98 3.99
CA CYS A 6 8.39 21.93 3.82
C CYS A 6 7.72 22.96 4.76
N PRO A 7 6.93 23.91 4.24
CA PRO A 7 6.28 24.92 5.08
C PRO A 7 5.23 24.31 6.03
N TYR A 8 4.76 23.12 5.75
CA TYR A 8 3.71 22.43 6.53
C TYR A 8 4.25 21.45 7.57
N VAL A 9 5.58 21.29 7.71
CA VAL A 9 6.19 20.22 8.54
C VAL A 9 5.72 20.25 10.00
N LYS A 10 5.45 21.45 10.56
CA LYS A 10 4.99 21.63 11.94
C LYS A 10 3.49 21.37 12.12
N THR A 11 2.69 21.40 11.06
CA THR A 11 1.21 21.36 11.12
C THR A 11 0.61 20.13 10.49
N CYS A 12 1.20 19.62 9.40
CA CYS A 12 0.68 18.51 8.61
C CYS A 12 0.77 17.15 9.34
N GLY A 13 1.86 16.88 10.05
CA GLY A 13 2.07 15.59 10.74
C GLY A 13 2.38 14.39 9.83
N GLY A 14 2.47 14.57 8.52
CA GLY A 14 2.78 13.49 7.57
C GLY A 14 4.24 13.02 7.59
N CYS A 15 5.15 13.88 8.07
CA CYS A 15 6.59 13.63 8.12
C CYS A 15 7.11 13.85 9.54
N GLN A 16 7.62 12.80 10.18
CA GLN A 16 8.18 12.89 11.53
C GLN A 16 9.67 13.20 11.51
N GLN A 17 10.37 12.86 10.42
CA GLN A 17 11.83 12.94 10.33
C GLN A 17 12.36 13.90 9.26
N LEU A 18 11.51 14.62 8.54
CA LEU A 18 11.90 15.49 7.42
C LEU A 18 12.97 16.55 7.78
N LEU A 19 13.00 16.96 9.04
CA LEU A 19 13.98 17.96 9.53
C LEU A 19 15.38 17.38 9.77
N PHE A 20 15.57 16.08 9.69
CA PHE A 20 16.86 15.42 9.83
C PHE A 20 17.44 15.06 8.47
N PRO A 21 18.77 15.17 8.27
CA PRO A 21 19.44 14.61 7.09
C PRO A 21 19.06 13.15 6.87
N TYR A 22 18.93 12.74 5.62
CA TYR A 22 18.39 11.42 5.30
C TYR A 22 19.27 10.28 5.85
N GLU A 23 20.58 10.43 5.83
CA GLU A 23 21.54 9.47 6.39
C GLU A 23 21.30 9.27 7.91
N LYS A 24 20.96 10.34 8.63
CA LYS A 24 20.62 10.25 10.07
C LYS A 24 19.29 9.53 10.28
N GLN A 25 18.30 9.70 9.37
CA GLN A 25 17.06 8.96 9.43
C GLN A 25 17.30 7.46 9.23
N LEU A 26 18.13 7.07 8.25
CA LEU A 26 18.51 5.69 8.00
C LEU A 26 19.23 5.07 9.20
N ALA A 27 20.19 5.79 9.78
CA ALA A 27 20.93 5.32 10.96
C ALA A 27 20.00 5.06 12.15
N LYS A 28 19.05 5.99 12.42
CA LYS A 28 18.05 5.85 13.48
C LYS A 28 17.13 4.65 13.25
N LYS A 29 16.64 4.44 12.02
CA LYS A 29 15.81 3.28 11.66
C LYS A 29 16.59 1.97 11.77
N GLN A 30 17.82 1.94 11.29
CA GLN A 30 18.72 0.81 11.42
C GLN A 30 18.93 0.41 12.89
N GLU A 31 19.23 1.37 13.75
CA GLU A 31 19.45 1.12 15.19
C GLU A 31 18.18 0.59 15.86
N ALA A 32 17.02 1.19 15.57
CA ALA A 32 15.74 0.76 16.14
C ALA A 32 15.40 -0.68 15.75
N VAL A 33 15.53 -1.03 14.46
CA VAL A 33 15.27 -2.41 13.99
C VAL A 33 16.33 -3.37 14.54
N ALA A 34 17.60 -3.02 14.55
CA ALA A 34 18.66 -3.87 15.08
C ALA A 34 18.45 -4.17 16.57
N LYS A 35 18.00 -3.20 17.36
CA LYS A 35 17.66 -3.41 18.78
C LYS A 35 16.52 -4.41 18.95
N LEU A 36 15.43 -4.28 18.17
CA LEU A 36 14.28 -5.19 18.22
C LEU A 36 14.65 -6.60 17.77
N MET A 37 15.49 -6.72 16.76
CA MET A 37 15.86 -7.99 16.15
C MET A 37 17.08 -8.66 16.81
N SER A 38 17.72 -8.01 17.79
CA SER A 38 18.93 -8.54 18.45
C SER A 38 18.80 -9.96 19.01
N PRO A 39 17.62 -10.42 19.51
CA PRO A 39 17.46 -11.81 19.95
C PRO A 39 17.51 -12.84 18.80
N TYR A 40 17.33 -12.40 17.56
CA TYR A 40 17.19 -13.27 16.38
C TYR A 40 18.40 -13.25 15.46
N GLY A 41 19.26 -12.25 15.56
CA GLY A 41 20.47 -12.16 14.77
C GLY A 41 20.86 -10.72 14.40
N LYS A 42 21.90 -10.60 13.58
CA LYS A 42 22.41 -9.33 13.11
C LYS A 42 21.63 -8.87 11.88
N CYS A 43 21.16 -7.62 11.88
CA CYS A 43 20.56 -7.00 10.69
C CYS A 43 21.62 -6.66 9.65
N ALA A 44 21.29 -6.89 8.39
CA ALA A 44 22.03 -6.30 7.27
C ALA A 44 21.88 -4.76 7.27
N PRO A 45 22.74 -4.01 6.56
CA PRO A 45 22.57 -2.57 6.39
C PRO A 45 21.21 -2.25 5.76
N ILE A 46 20.54 -1.20 6.26
CA ILE A 46 19.23 -0.78 5.76
C ILE A 46 19.31 -0.36 4.28
N ILE A 47 18.35 -0.83 3.49
CA ILE A 47 18.22 -0.41 2.09
C ILE A 47 17.49 0.94 2.08
N GLY A 48 18.24 2.02 1.82
CA GLY A 48 17.72 3.38 1.66
C GLY A 48 17.27 3.69 0.25
N MET A 49 16.68 4.87 0.09
CA MET A 49 16.24 5.41 -1.20
C MET A 49 17.24 6.46 -1.70
N GLU A 50 17.56 6.45 -2.98
CA GLU A 50 18.49 7.42 -3.58
C GLU A 50 17.89 8.83 -3.61
N GLU A 51 16.63 8.94 -4.11
CA GLU A 51 15.86 10.18 -4.16
C GLU A 51 14.66 10.07 -3.21
N PRO A 52 14.78 10.46 -1.90
CA PRO A 52 13.76 10.19 -0.89
C PRO A 52 12.56 11.15 -0.93
N TYR A 53 12.33 11.82 -2.04
CA TYR A 53 11.24 12.77 -2.27
C TYR A 53 10.32 12.30 -3.40
N HIS A 54 9.10 12.81 -3.42
CA HIS A 54 8.10 12.61 -4.47
C HIS A 54 7.85 11.13 -4.85
N TYR A 55 8.03 10.23 -3.89
CA TYR A 55 7.95 8.79 -4.10
C TYR A 55 6.54 8.21 -3.99
N ARG A 56 5.61 8.94 -3.34
CA ARG A 56 4.26 8.41 -3.07
C ARG A 56 3.39 8.50 -4.32
N ASN A 57 3.05 7.34 -4.87
CA ASN A 57 2.12 7.20 -6.00
C ASN A 57 0.64 7.28 -5.61
N LYS A 58 0.32 7.55 -4.34
CA LYS A 58 -1.05 7.68 -3.83
C LYS A 58 -1.17 8.90 -2.93
N ALA A 59 -2.17 9.73 -3.20
CA ALA A 59 -2.55 10.87 -2.39
C ALA A 59 -4.00 10.76 -1.94
N ILE A 60 -4.27 11.16 -0.70
CA ILE A 60 -5.63 11.27 -0.16
C ILE A 60 -5.78 12.69 0.36
N ALA A 61 -6.82 13.39 -0.10
CA ALA A 61 -7.18 14.71 0.40
C ALA A 61 -8.66 14.77 0.77
N THR A 62 -8.99 15.64 1.70
CA THR A 62 -10.33 15.82 2.26
C THR A 62 -10.87 17.18 1.83
N PHE A 63 -12.13 17.22 1.39
CA PHE A 63 -12.89 18.44 1.21
C PHE A 63 -13.45 18.88 2.56
N ALA A 64 -13.16 20.07 2.99
CA ALA A 64 -13.72 20.64 4.22
C ALA A 64 -14.40 21.98 3.94
N PRO A 65 -15.66 22.21 4.39
CA PRO A 65 -16.34 23.47 4.21
C PRO A 65 -15.65 24.59 4.99
N VAL A 66 -15.54 25.77 4.37
CA VAL A 66 -15.04 27.00 5.00
C VAL A 66 -15.99 28.12 4.65
N GLY A 67 -16.94 28.42 5.55
CA GLY A 67 -17.98 29.40 5.29
C GLY A 67 -19.08 28.91 4.31
N LYS A 68 -19.85 29.85 3.78
CA LYS A 68 -20.99 29.56 2.89
C LYS A 68 -20.51 29.26 1.48
N ASN A 69 -20.79 28.06 0.99
CA ASN A 69 -20.48 27.61 -0.39
C ASN A 69 -18.96 27.65 -0.75
N GLN A 70 -18.07 27.62 0.24
CA GLN A 70 -16.63 27.55 0.04
C GLN A 70 -16.07 26.31 0.70
N PHE A 71 -14.98 25.79 0.17
CA PHE A 71 -14.26 24.67 0.75
C PHE A 71 -12.74 24.80 0.56
N VAL A 72 -12.01 24.10 1.38
CA VAL A 72 -10.60 23.76 1.18
C VAL A 72 -10.49 22.29 0.83
N LEU A 73 -9.51 21.95 0.00
CA LEU A 73 -9.08 20.59 -0.25
C LEU A 73 -7.67 20.43 0.29
N GLY A 74 -7.46 19.42 1.14
CA GLY A 74 -6.16 19.24 1.77
C GLY A 74 -6.11 18.00 2.67
N ILE A 75 -5.17 17.99 3.59
CA ILE A 75 -4.98 16.90 4.55
C ILE A 75 -5.28 17.35 5.96
N TYR A 76 -5.60 16.40 6.85
CA TYR A 76 -5.81 16.72 8.26
C TYR A 76 -4.53 17.19 8.92
N ALA A 77 -4.64 18.25 9.73
CA ALA A 77 -3.58 18.67 10.64
C ALA A 77 -3.33 17.56 11.67
N LYS A 78 -2.10 17.49 12.16
CA LYS A 78 -1.70 16.52 13.18
C LYS A 78 -2.66 16.56 14.38
N ASN A 79 -3.20 15.40 14.76
CA ASN A 79 -4.13 15.23 15.89
C ASN A 79 -5.36 16.15 15.84
N SER A 80 -5.90 16.43 14.66
CA SER A 80 -6.99 17.37 14.46
C SER A 80 -7.85 16.98 13.26
N HIS A 81 -9.12 17.41 13.26
CA HIS A 81 -10.01 17.35 12.10
C HIS A 81 -9.89 18.59 11.18
N ARG A 82 -9.02 19.54 11.51
CA ARG A 82 -8.79 20.72 10.67
C ARG A 82 -8.05 20.33 9.40
N VAL A 83 -8.58 20.68 8.24
CA VAL A 83 -7.96 20.43 6.94
C VAL A 83 -7.00 21.54 6.58
N ILE A 84 -5.79 21.21 6.19
CA ILE A 84 -4.74 22.11 5.74
C ILE A 84 -4.61 21.97 4.22
N PRO A 85 -4.74 23.06 3.44
CA PRO A 85 -4.50 23.03 2.00
C PRO A 85 -3.00 22.90 1.73
N VAL A 86 -2.52 21.66 1.68
CA VAL A 86 -1.12 21.37 1.35
C VAL A 86 -0.94 21.44 -0.15
N LYS A 87 -0.10 22.37 -0.59
CA LYS A 87 0.43 22.45 -1.96
C LYS A 87 1.83 21.86 -1.97
N ASP A 88 2.24 21.28 -3.06
CA ASP A 88 3.62 20.82 -3.29
C ASP A 88 4.16 19.93 -2.16
N CYS A 89 3.42 18.86 -1.83
CA CYS A 89 3.86 17.91 -0.84
C CYS A 89 5.14 17.21 -1.31
N LEU A 90 6.20 17.28 -0.50
CA LEU A 90 7.51 16.70 -0.84
C LEU A 90 7.51 15.16 -0.88
N LEU A 91 6.48 14.49 -0.37
CA LEU A 91 6.38 13.03 -0.43
C LEU A 91 5.54 12.54 -1.62
N GLN A 92 4.46 13.27 -1.96
CA GLN A 92 3.58 12.90 -3.05
C GLN A 92 4.27 13.13 -4.40
N ASP A 93 4.01 12.23 -5.34
CA ASP A 93 4.36 12.42 -6.76
C ASP A 93 3.90 13.81 -7.22
N GLU A 94 4.73 14.50 -7.98
CA GLU A 94 4.46 15.86 -8.43
C GLU A 94 3.20 15.95 -9.30
N ASN A 95 2.93 14.92 -10.12
CA ASN A 95 1.67 14.82 -10.87
C ASN A 95 0.45 14.82 -9.93
N LEU A 96 0.53 14.13 -8.78
CA LEU A 96 -0.57 14.11 -7.82
C LEU A 96 -0.80 15.47 -7.17
N ASN A 97 0.26 16.22 -6.87
CA ASN A 97 0.14 17.60 -6.36
C ASN A 97 -0.63 18.48 -7.37
N GLN A 98 -0.25 18.43 -8.66
CA GLN A 98 -0.91 19.18 -9.72
C GLN A 98 -2.37 18.77 -9.94
N VAL A 99 -2.65 17.46 -9.91
CA VAL A 99 -4.02 16.96 -10.06
C VAL A 99 -4.89 17.32 -8.87
N LEU A 100 -4.39 17.33 -7.64
CA LEU A 100 -5.14 17.79 -6.46
C LEU A 100 -5.60 19.24 -6.61
N GLU A 101 -4.73 20.13 -7.10
CA GLU A 101 -5.10 21.51 -7.38
C GLU A 101 -6.17 21.58 -8.47
N SER A 102 -6.01 20.80 -9.55
CA SER A 102 -6.99 20.73 -10.66
C SER A 102 -8.36 20.21 -10.19
N VAL A 103 -8.37 19.23 -9.29
CA VAL A 103 -9.61 18.73 -8.64
C VAL A 103 -10.31 19.86 -7.88
N ALA A 104 -9.57 20.62 -7.06
CA ALA A 104 -10.14 21.72 -6.30
C ALA A 104 -10.71 22.83 -7.21
N LEU A 105 -9.99 23.18 -8.29
CA LEU A 105 -10.45 24.18 -9.26
C LEU A 105 -11.67 23.70 -10.05
N ALA A 106 -11.69 22.45 -10.51
CA ALA A 106 -12.83 21.88 -11.22
C ALA A 106 -14.09 21.80 -10.33
N ALA A 107 -13.92 21.41 -9.06
CA ALA A 107 -15.04 21.38 -8.11
C ALA A 107 -15.60 22.78 -7.83
N LYS A 108 -14.73 23.81 -7.72
CA LYS A 108 -15.15 25.22 -7.58
C LYS A 108 -15.90 25.74 -8.82
N GLU A 109 -15.36 25.46 -10.02
CA GLU A 109 -16.00 25.85 -11.30
C GLU A 109 -17.39 25.23 -11.46
N CYS A 110 -17.56 23.99 -10.98
CA CYS A 110 -18.84 23.29 -11.00
C CYS A 110 -19.74 23.60 -9.79
N HIS A 111 -19.40 24.58 -8.96
CA HIS A 111 -20.16 24.98 -7.76
C HIS A 111 -20.48 23.82 -6.81
N MET A 112 -19.56 22.86 -6.69
CA MET A 112 -19.75 21.70 -5.83
C MET A 112 -19.55 22.05 -4.36
N GLN A 113 -20.29 21.36 -3.50
CA GLN A 113 -20.24 21.58 -2.05
C GLN A 113 -19.44 20.47 -1.38
N ALA A 114 -18.55 20.84 -0.47
CA ALA A 114 -17.92 19.90 0.45
C ALA A 114 -18.97 19.36 1.42
N TYR A 115 -18.80 18.09 1.81
CA TYR A 115 -19.62 17.48 2.84
C TYR A 115 -19.23 18.01 4.22
N ASP A 116 -20.25 18.45 4.96
CA ASP A 116 -20.13 18.88 6.35
C ASP A 116 -20.54 17.70 7.24
N GLU A 117 -19.56 17.14 7.98
CA GLU A 117 -19.77 15.98 8.84
C GLU A 117 -20.72 16.30 10.01
N ASP A 118 -20.72 17.54 10.52
CA ASP A 118 -21.56 17.95 11.65
C ASP A 118 -23.01 18.18 11.20
N ARG A 119 -23.19 18.85 10.07
CA ARG A 119 -24.51 19.15 9.49
C ARG A 119 -25.08 18.03 8.63
N ARG A 120 -24.26 17.04 8.27
CA ARG A 120 -24.60 15.91 7.38
C ARG A 120 -25.16 16.39 6.03
N SER A 121 -24.58 17.44 5.49
CA SER A 121 -25.02 18.06 4.24
C SER A 121 -23.85 18.32 3.32
N GLY A 122 -24.11 18.36 2.01
CA GLY A 122 -23.07 18.50 0.99
C GLY A 122 -22.81 17.18 0.26
N LEU A 123 -21.80 17.19 -0.61
CA LEU A 123 -21.54 16.08 -1.54
C LEU A 123 -20.13 15.51 -1.42
N LEU A 124 -19.10 16.35 -1.57
CA LEU A 124 -17.72 15.92 -1.70
C LEU A 124 -17.08 15.67 -0.34
N ARG A 125 -16.62 14.44 -0.08
CA ARG A 125 -15.92 14.08 1.15
C ARG A 125 -14.40 14.04 0.96
N HIS A 126 -13.94 13.20 0.05
CA HIS A 126 -12.50 12.99 -0.17
C HIS A 126 -12.19 12.87 -1.66
N VAL A 127 -10.93 13.02 -1.98
CA VAL A 127 -10.36 12.56 -3.24
C VAL A 127 -9.20 11.62 -2.95
N VAL A 128 -9.16 10.51 -3.68
CA VAL A 128 -8.04 9.58 -3.68
C VAL A 128 -7.45 9.57 -5.07
N LEU A 129 -6.20 9.97 -5.20
CA LEU A 129 -5.46 9.95 -6.44
C LEU A 129 -4.43 8.82 -6.40
N ARG A 130 -4.21 8.20 -7.55
CA ARG A 130 -3.15 7.22 -7.75
C ARG A 130 -2.47 7.51 -9.09
N SER A 131 -1.15 7.65 -9.09
CA SER A 131 -0.34 7.79 -10.31
C SER A 131 0.32 6.47 -10.69
N SER A 132 0.46 6.25 -11.99
CA SER A 132 1.32 5.23 -12.55
C SER A 132 2.71 5.81 -12.76
N LYS A 133 3.73 5.14 -12.26
CA LYS A 133 5.12 5.49 -12.56
C LYS A 133 5.50 5.11 -13.99
N LEU A 134 4.87 4.06 -14.52
CA LEU A 134 5.12 3.57 -15.88
C LEU A 134 4.67 4.59 -16.95
N SER A 135 3.44 5.11 -16.82
CA SER A 135 2.80 5.93 -17.87
C SER A 135 2.55 7.38 -17.49
N GLY A 136 2.68 7.74 -16.22
CA GLY A 136 2.28 9.06 -15.69
C GLY A 136 0.76 9.25 -15.61
N GLU A 137 -0.05 8.24 -15.97
CA GLU A 137 -1.50 8.29 -15.86
C GLU A 137 -1.95 8.41 -14.41
N VAL A 138 -3.08 9.10 -14.20
CA VAL A 138 -3.67 9.27 -12.88
C VAL A 138 -5.11 8.74 -12.86
N LEU A 139 -5.38 7.87 -11.89
CA LEU A 139 -6.72 7.48 -11.48
C LEU A 139 -7.21 8.44 -10.40
N CYS A 140 -8.32 9.13 -10.65
CA CYS A 140 -8.98 10.03 -9.72
C CYS A 140 -10.24 9.39 -9.16
N THR A 141 -10.27 9.13 -7.85
CA THR A 141 -11.46 8.64 -7.15
C THR A 141 -12.05 9.75 -6.31
N ILE A 142 -13.25 10.22 -6.66
CA ILE A 142 -14.00 11.21 -5.88
C ILE A 142 -14.93 10.47 -4.93
N VAL A 143 -14.77 10.73 -3.63
CA VAL A 143 -15.63 10.15 -2.59
C VAL A 143 -16.79 11.11 -2.32
N THR A 144 -18.01 10.63 -2.52
CA THR A 144 -19.24 11.40 -2.29
C THR A 144 -20.05 10.81 -1.15
N ALA A 145 -20.77 11.67 -0.43
CA ALA A 145 -21.69 11.26 0.63
C ALA A 145 -22.97 10.61 0.10
N GLN A 146 -23.27 10.76 -1.19
CA GLN A 146 -24.51 10.30 -1.83
C GLN A 146 -24.21 9.68 -3.19
N GLN A 147 -25.12 8.80 -3.61
CA GLN A 147 -25.04 8.15 -4.94
C GLN A 147 -25.27 9.15 -6.09
N ASN A 148 -26.21 10.07 -5.92
CA ASN A 148 -26.45 11.10 -6.92
C ASN A 148 -25.32 12.12 -6.91
N PHE A 149 -24.67 12.29 -8.09
CA PHE A 149 -23.57 13.24 -8.28
C PHE A 149 -23.95 14.23 -9.39
N PRO A 150 -24.76 15.26 -9.05
CA PRO A 150 -25.17 16.29 -10.02
C PRO A 150 -23.93 17.00 -10.58
N GLY A 151 -23.92 17.22 -11.89
CA GLY A 151 -22.78 17.90 -12.54
C GLY A 151 -21.50 17.07 -12.70
N SER A 152 -21.52 15.78 -12.41
CA SER A 152 -20.35 14.89 -12.54
C SER A 152 -19.69 14.95 -13.92
N ASN A 153 -20.47 15.01 -15.01
CA ASN A 153 -19.94 15.13 -16.37
C ASN A 153 -19.18 16.45 -16.59
N ASN A 154 -19.70 17.56 -16.08
CA ASN A 154 -19.03 18.87 -16.16
C ASN A 154 -17.75 18.88 -15.33
N PHE A 155 -17.80 18.30 -14.13
CA PHE A 155 -16.63 18.14 -13.28
C PHE A 155 -15.53 17.32 -13.98
N VAL A 156 -15.86 16.17 -14.56
CA VAL A 156 -14.91 15.32 -15.30
C VAL A 156 -14.31 16.08 -16.47
N LYS A 157 -15.13 16.82 -17.25
CA LYS A 157 -14.65 17.66 -18.37
C LYS A 157 -13.70 18.76 -17.88
N ALA A 158 -14.07 19.47 -16.81
CA ALA A 158 -13.26 20.56 -16.24
C ALA A 158 -11.93 20.04 -15.66
N LEU A 159 -11.95 18.89 -14.97
CA LEU A 159 -10.77 18.25 -14.43
C LEU A 159 -9.81 17.82 -15.55
N ARG A 160 -10.31 17.09 -16.54
CA ARG A 160 -9.48 16.59 -17.64
C ARG A 160 -8.91 17.67 -18.56
N LYS A 161 -9.64 18.79 -18.71
CA LYS A 161 -9.12 19.97 -19.42
C LYS A 161 -7.89 20.55 -18.73
N ARG A 162 -7.80 20.47 -17.40
CA ARG A 162 -6.67 20.96 -16.57
C ARG A 162 -5.56 19.94 -16.41
N SER A 163 -5.96 18.68 -16.33
CA SER A 163 -5.04 17.56 -16.08
C SER A 163 -5.34 16.41 -17.03
N PRO A 164 -4.83 16.47 -18.29
CA PRO A 164 -5.06 15.42 -19.31
C PRO A 164 -4.55 14.03 -18.88
N GLN A 165 -3.55 13.98 -17.98
CA GLN A 165 -3.02 12.75 -17.37
C GLN A 165 -4.04 12.00 -16.52
N VAL A 166 -5.19 12.61 -16.16
CA VAL A 166 -6.31 11.90 -15.52
C VAL A 166 -7.04 11.08 -16.60
N THR A 167 -6.68 9.82 -16.71
CA THR A 167 -7.22 8.87 -17.70
C THR A 167 -8.41 8.10 -17.19
N SER A 168 -8.64 8.10 -15.87
CA SER A 168 -9.79 7.42 -15.27
C SER A 168 -10.34 8.21 -14.08
N VAL A 169 -11.67 8.32 -13.99
CA VAL A 169 -12.38 8.98 -12.89
C VAL A 169 -13.45 8.05 -12.35
N VAL A 170 -13.42 7.81 -11.05
CA VAL A 170 -14.34 6.93 -10.32
C VAL A 170 -15.03 7.74 -9.22
N GLN A 171 -16.34 7.57 -9.09
CA GLN A 171 -17.10 7.96 -7.90
C GLN A 171 -17.07 6.80 -6.91
N ASN A 172 -16.62 7.03 -5.67
CA ASN A 172 -16.85 6.13 -4.56
C ASN A 172 -17.96 6.72 -3.68
N ILE A 173 -18.96 5.92 -3.34
CA ILE A 173 -20.17 6.37 -2.65
C ILE A 173 -20.07 5.95 -1.19
N ASN A 174 -19.68 6.87 -0.30
CA ASN A 174 -19.52 6.60 1.11
C ASN A 174 -20.45 7.47 1.97
N PRO A 175 -21.70 7.05 2.23
CA PRO A 175 -22.62 7.75 3.11
C PRO A 175 -22.38 7.51 4.59
N ALA A 176 -21.56 6.52 4.94
CA ALA A 176 -21.40 6.07 6.32
C ALA A 176 -20.61 7.06 7.19
N LYS A 177 -20.96 7.13 8.48
CA LYS A 177 -20.18 7.82 9.51
C LYS A 177 -19.01 6.90 9.92
N THR A 178 -17.92 6.98 9.20
CA THR A 178 -16.75 6.11 9.41
C THR A 178 -15.47 6.87 9.09
N SER A 179 -14.37 6.45 9.71
CA SER A 179 -13.01 6.91 9.36
C SER A 179 -12.48 6.27 8.07
N ALA A 180 -13.13 5.23 7.56
CA ALA A 180 -12.76 4.63 6.29
C ALA A 180 -13.08 5.59 5.13
N VAL A 181 -12.07 5.93 4.34
CA VAL A 181 -12.21 6.87 3.21
C VAL A 181 -13.05 6.26 2.10
N LEU A 182 -12.81 4.99 1.76
CA LEU A 182 -13.50 4.28 0.67
C LEU A 182 -14.53 3.29 1.21
N SER A 183 -15.66 3.22 0.51
CA SER A 183 -16.70 2.22 0.70
C SER A 183 -16.61 1.11 -0.38
N PRO A 184 -17.38 0.02 -0.27
CA PRO A 184 -17.48 -0.98 -1.34
C PRO A 184 -18.23 -0.50 -2.59
N TYR A 185 -18.96 0.61 -2.53
CA TYR A 185 -19.81 1.09 -3.62
C TYR A 185 -19.08 2.10 -4.50
N TYR A 186 -19.03 1.85 -5.80
CA TYR A 186 -18.36 2.75 -6.74
C TYR A 186 -19.04 2.74 -8.12
N LYS A 187 -18.80 3.79 -8.89
CA LYS A 187 -19.25 3.95 -10.27
C LYS A 187 -18.12 4.58 -11.09
N VAL A 188 -17.80 4.01 -12.24
CA VAL A 188 -16.88 4.63 -13.20
C VAL A 188 -17.61 5.80 -13.87
N LEU A 189 -17.03 6.99 -13.77
CA LEU A 189 -17.52 8.20 -14.42
C LEU A 189 -16.82 8.45 -15.76
N TYR A 190 -15.56 8.05 -15.87
CA TYR A 190 -14.76 8.21 -17.09
C TYR A 190 -13.62 7.19 -17.11
N GLY A 191 -13.24 6.74 -18.32
CA GLY A 191 -12.13 5.81 -18.55
C GLY A 191 -12.45 4.38 -18.13
N SER A 192 -11.40 3.62 -17.85
CA SER A 192 -11.49 2.18 -17.54
C SER A 192 -11.87 1.86 -16.08
N GLY A 193 -11.74 2.82 -15.16
CA GLY A 193 -11.86 2.61 -13.72
C GLY A 193 -10.56 2.12 -13.04
N TYR A 194 -9.48 1.97 -13.80
CA TYR A 194 -8.16 1.59 -13.32
C TYR A 194 -7.04 2.27 -14.12
N ILE A 195 -5.83 2.20 -13.62
CA ILE A 195 -4.58 2.51 -14.32
C ILE A 195 -3.67 1.29 -14.29
N VAL A 196 -2.62 1.28 -15.11
CA VAL A 196 -1.62 0.20 -15.12
C VAL A 196 -0.29 0.77 -14.65
N ASP A 197 0.36 0.08 -13.70
CA ASP A 197 1.71 0.41 -13.25
C ASP A 197 2.62 -0.81 -13.39
N GLU A 198 3.92 -0.59 -13.25
CA GLU A 198 4.92 -1.64 -13.36
C GLU A 198 5.65 -1.86 -12.03
N LEU A 199 5.90 -3.13 -11.70
CA LEU A 199 6.69 -3.53 -10.54
C LEU A 199 7.44 -4.83 -10.87
N CYS A 200 8.74 -4.85 -10.64
CA CYS A 200 9.63 -5.99 -10.96
C CYS A 200 9.56 -6.45 -12.44
N GLY A 201 9.24 -5.56 -13.38
CA GLY A 201 9.07 -5.88 -14.80
C GLY A 201 7.70 -6.47 -15.16
N LEU A 202 6.75 -6.51 -14.21
CA LEU A 202 5.38 -6.97 -14.41
C LEU A 202 4.40 -5.81 -14.35
N GLN A 203 3.35 -5.89 -15.17
CA GLN A 203 2.28 -4.89 -15.21
C GLN A 203 1.13 -5.24 -14.28
N PHE A 204 0.71 -4.28 -13.47
CA PHE A 204 -0.39 -4.43 -12.52
C PHE A 204 -1.52 -3.44 -12.82
N SER A 205 -2.74 -3.94 -12.98
CA SER A 205 -3.94 -3.12 -13.00
C SER A 205 -4.29 -2.68 -11.59
N LEU A 206 -4.41 -1.37 -11.40
CA LEU A 206 -4.65 -0.74 -10.11
C LEU A 206 -6.00 -0.06 -10.13
N SER A 207 -6.99 -0.66 -9.48
CA SER A 207 -8.32 -0.06 -9.28
C SER A 207 -8.32 0.96 -8.13
N SER A 208 -9.42 1.65 -7.94
CA SER A 208 -9.58 2.61 -6.82
C SER A 208 -9.47 1.93 -5.45
N ARG A 209 -9.76 0.64 -5.36
CA ARG A 209 -9.82 -0.16 -4.13
C ARG A 209 -8.64 -1.09 -3.91
N SER A 210 -7.84 -1.35 -4.95
CA SER A 210 -6.66 -2.22 -4.85
C SER A 210 -5.68 -1.67 -3.82
N PHE A 211 -5.18 -2.53 -2.93
CA PHE A 211 -3.98 -2.20 -2.16
C PHE A 211 -2.77 -2.34 -3.09
N TYR A 212 -1.95 -1.34 -3.12
CA TYR A 212 -0.67 -1.32 -3.83
C TYR A 212 0.28 -0.40 -3.06
N GLN A 213 1.51 -0.81 -2.90
CA GLN A 213 2.51 -0.07 -2.12
C GLN A 213 2.70 1.34 -2.67
N VAL A 214 2.81 2.32 -1.77
CA VAL A 214 2.82 3.74 -2.15
C VAL A 214 4.18 4.24 -2.65
N ASN A 215 5.24 3.44 -2.51
CA ASN A 215 6.58 3.73 -2.99
C ASN A 215 7.05 2.61 -3.92
N PRO A 216 6.72 2.63 -5.21
CA PRO A 216 7.03 1.54 -6.14
C PRO A 216 8.53 1.28 -6.27
N ILE A 217 9.38 2.32 -6.17
CA ILE A 217 10.85 2.19 -6.28
C ILE A 217 11.41 1.33 -5.13
N GLN A 218 11.03 1.64 -3.90
CA GLN A 218 11.51 0.88 -2.74
C GLN A 218 10.79 -0.46 -2.60
N THR A 219 9.54 -0.56 -3.07
CA THR A 219 8.80 -1.84 -3.12
C THR A 219 9.49 -2.84 -4.05
N GLU A 220 9.99 -2.39 -5.19
CA GLU A 220 10.75 -3.26 -6.09
C GLU A 220 12.01 -3.79 -5.40
N LYS A 221 12.77 -2.93 -4.70
CA LYS A 221 13.96 -3.36 -3.92
C LYS A 221 13.57 -4.32 -2.80
N LEU A 222 12.45 -4.05 -2.09
CA LEU A 222 11.91 -4.90 -1.04
C LEU A 222 11.55 -6.30 -1.56
N TYR A 223 10.79 -6.37 -2.65
CA TYR A 223 10.32 -7.66 -3.21
C TYR A 223 11.45 -8.44 -3.85
N ARG A 224 12.32 -7.80 -4.64
CA ARG A 224 13.52 -8.46 -5.19
C ARG A 224 14.40 -9.04 -4.08
N LYS A 225 14.57 -8.29 -2.96
CA LYS A 225 15.34 -8.77 -1.82
C LYS A 225 14.66 -9.92 -1.09
N ALA A 226 13.34 -9.87 -0.91
CA ALA A 226 12.57 -10.95 -0.31
C ALA A 226 12.65 -12.25 -1.15
N ILE A 227 12.52 -12.14 -2.47
CA ILE A 227 12.63 -13.27 -3.42
C ILE A 227 14.07 -13.81 -3.46
N GLU A 228 15.09 -12.93 -3.48
CA GLU A 228 16.49 -13.32 -3.37
C GLU A 228 16.76 -14.13 -2.08
N MET A 229 16.21 -13.66 -0.95
CA MET A 229 16.37 -14.36 0.34
C MET A 229 15.69 -15.72 0.36
N ALA A 230 14.62 -15.91 -0.37
CA ALA A 230 13.93 -17.20 -0.51
C ALA A 230 14.77 -18.22 -1.28
N GLU A 231 15.72 -17.79 -2.13
CA GLU A 231 16.62 -18.66 -2.92
C GLU A 231 15.83 -19.73 -3.70
N LEU A 232 14.79 -19.26 -4.44
CA LEU A 232 13.96 -20.12 -5.28
C LEU A 232 14.77 -20.63 -6.49
N ASN A 233 14.54 -21.89 -6.88
CA ASN A 233 15.29 -22.55 -7.96
C ASN A 233 14.39 -23.15 -9.08
N GLY A 234 13.10 -22.84 -9.06
CA GLY A 234 12.13 -23.31 -10.05
C GLY A 234 11.36 -24.57 -9.64
N THR A 235 11.68 -25.21 -8.52
CA THR A 235 11.04 -26.48 -8.09
C THR A 235 10.08 -26.29 -6.91
N GLU A 236 10.13 -25.14 -6.23
CA GLU A 236 9.38 -24.90 -5.02
C GLU A 236 7.91 -24.60 -5.29
N SER A 237 7.03 -25.15 -4.46
CA SER A 237 5.65 -24.66 -4.26
C SER A 237 5.68 -23.49 -3.28
N VAL A 238 5.10 -22.35 -3.70
CA VAL A 238 5.08 -21.10 -2.94
C VAL A 238 3.67 -20.78 -2.50
N LEU A 239 3.51 -20.43 -1.22
CA LEU A 239 2.27 -19.88 -0.68
C LEU A 239 2.49 -18.39 -0.35
N ASP A 240 1.73 -17.49 -1.03
CA ASP A 240 1.71 -16.05 -0.78
C ASP A 240 0.48 -15.73 0.07
N THR A 241 0.69 -15.57 1.36
CA THR A 241 -0.38 -15.24 2.32
C THR A 241 -0.52 -13.73 2.46
N TYR A 242 -1.77 -13.25 2.53
CA TYR A 242 -2.10 -11.81 2.44
C TYR A 242 -1.72 -11.19 1.09
N CYS A 243 -1.94 -11.94 -0.01
CA CYS A 243 -1.35 -11.65 -1.32
C CYS A 243 -1.86 -10.36 -1.99
N GLY A 244 -2.95 -9.76 -1.51
CA GLY A 244 -3.55 -8.58 -2.12
C GLY A 244 -3.87 -8.81 -3.60
N ILE A 245 -3.37 -7.94 -4.47
CA ILE A 245 -3.50 -8.07 -5.93
C ILE A 245 -2.43 -8.98 -6.56
N GLY A 246 -1.79 -9.82 -5.73
CA GLY A 246 -0.83 -10.83 -6.17
C GLY A 246 0.59 -10.32 -6.40
N THR A 247 0.98 -9.17 -5.86
CA THR A 247 2.24 -8.51 -6.24
C THR A 247 3.47 -9.34 -5.90
N ILE A 248 3.59 -9.89 -4.70
CA ILE A 248 4.77 -10.69 -4.29
C ILE A 248 4.79 -12.02 -5.02
N GLY A 249 3.67 -12.76 -4.99
CA GLY A 249 3.57 -14.06 -5.61
C GLY A 249 3.83 -14.04 -7.12
N LEU A 250 3.28 -13.04 -7.83
CA LEU A 250 3.52 -12.89 -9.27
C LEU A 250 4.98 -12.53 -9.58
N CYS A 251 5.61 -11.67 -8.76
CA CYS A 251 7.05 -11.37 -8.93
C CYS A 251 7.93 -12.60 -8.67
N ALA A 252 7.51 -13.53 -7.80
CA ALA A 252 8.22 -14.77 -7.52
C ALA A 252 7.95 -15.88 -8.55
N ALA A 253 6.85 -15.81 -9.30
CA ALA A 253 6.34 -16.89 -10.14
C ALA A 253 7.32 -17.42 -11.20
N ALA A 254 8.18 -16.54 -11.75
CA ALA A 254 9.21 -16.95 -12.71
C ALA A 254 10.31 -17.81 -12.10
N SER A 255 10.46 -17.82 -10.77
CA SER A 255 11.54 -18.49 -10.03
C SER A 255 11.07 -19.71 -9.24
N CYS A 256 9.81 -20.10 -9.32
CA CYS A 256 9.23 -21.24 -8.61
C CYS A 256 8.35 -22.11 -9.50
N LYS A 257 8.02 -23.30 -9.02
CA LYS A 257 7.14 -24.26 -9.73
C LYS A 257 5.72 -23.71 -9.83
N ASP A 258 5.15 -23.32 -8.72
CA ASP A 258 3.80 -22.76 -8.66
C ASP A 258 3.64 -21.79 -7.46
N VAL A 259 2.62 -20.92 -7.58
CA VAL A 259 2.24 -19.95 -6.55
C VAL A 259 0.76 -20.14 -6.22
N LEU A 260 0.46 -20.23 -4.94
CA LEU A 260 -0.90 -20.12 -4.42
C LEU A 260 -1.00 -18.85 -3.57
N GLY A 261 -1.84 -17.89 -3.98
CA GLY A 261 -2.11 -16.66 -3.23
C GLY A 261 -3.41 -16.76 -2.43
N VAL A 262 -3.42 -16.25 -1.20
CA VAL A 262 -4.61 -16.19 -0.34
C VAL A 262 -4.85 -14.77 0.12
N GLU A 263 -6.07 -14.27 -0.07
CA GLU A 263 -6.47 -12.90 0.27
C GLU A 263 -7.94 -12.89 0.71
N ILE A 264 -8.25 -12.13 1.76
CA ILE A 264 -9.61 -12.04 2.30
C ILE A 264 -10.55 -11.17 1.44
N ASN A 265 -9.97 -10.27 0.64
CA ASN A 265 -10.73 -9.36 -0.21
C ASN A 265 -10.95 -9.97 -1.60
N GLY A 266 -12.14 -10.42 -1.91
CA GLY A 266 -12.49 -11.02 -3.20
C GLY A 266 -12.25 -10.10 -4.41
N ASP A 267 -12.34 -8.77 -4.26
CA ASP A 267 -11.97 -7.83 -5.33
C ASP A 267 -10.47 -7.92 -5.63
N ALA A 268 -9.64 -7.98 -4.59
CA ALA A 268 -8.19 -8.10 -4.74
C ALA A 268 -7.80 -9.45 -5.36
N VAL A 269 -8.49 -10.54 -5.01
CA VAL A 269 -8.31 -11.87 -5.64
C VAL A 269 -8.61 -11.81 -7.13
N ARG A 270 -9.71 -11.16 -7.54
CA ARG A 270 -10.03 -10.97 -8.96
C ARG A 270 -8.98 -10.13 -9.69
N ASP A 271 -8.50 -9.06 -9.04
CA ASP A 271 -7.42 -8.22 -9.58
C ASP A 271 -6.12 -9.05 -9.71
N ALA A 272 -5.79 -9.92 -8.74
CA ALA A 272 -4.61 -10.80 -8.79
C ALA A 272 -4.68 -11.79 -9.97
N ALA A 273 -5.82 -12.44 -10.18
CA ALA A 273 -6.04 -13.34 -11.32
C ALA A 273 -5.97 -12.59 -12.65
N HIS A 274 -6.50 -11.36 -12.72
CA HIS A 274 -6.39 -10.49 -13.90
C HIS A 274 -4.92 -10.09 -14.17
N ASN A 275 -4.17 -9.77 -13.13
CA ASN A 275 -2.75 -9.42 -13.23
C ASN A 275 -1.90 -10.61 -13.68
N ALA A 276 -2.18 -11.83 -13.20
CA ALA A 276 -1.54 -13.05 -13.69
C ALA A 276 -1.78 -13.23 -15.20
N LYS A 277 -3.03 -13.11 -15.64
CA LYS A 277 -3.37 -13.19 -17.07
C LYS A 277 -2.72 -12.10 -17.90
N ARG A 278 -2.69 -10.85 -17.43
CA ARG A 278 -2.02 -9.71 -18.09
C ARG A 278 -0.55 -10.01 -18.37
N ASN A 279 0.14 -10.61 -17.41
CA ASN A 279 1.56 -10.94 -17.49
C ASN A 279 1.83 -12.34 -18.06
N LYS A 280 0.80 -13.05 -18.57
CA LYS A 280 0.91 -14.42 -19.12
C LYS A 280 1.54 -15.41 -18.12
N ILE A 281 1.29 -15.23 -16.82
CA ILE A 281 1.74 -16.12 -15.75
C ILE A 281 0.69 -17.22 -15.57
N GLY A 282 1.04 -18.46 -15.90
CA GLY A 282 0.14 -19.62 -15.86
C GLY A 282 0.28 -20.48 -14.61
N ASN A 283 1.36 -20.29 -13.83
CA ASN A 283 1.66 -21.09 -12.65
C ASN A 283 1.27 -20.41 -11.33
N ALA A 284 0.41 -19.38 -11.37
CA ALA A 284 -0.11 -18.70 -10.18
C ALA A 284 -1.63 -18.83 -10.09
N ARG A 285 -2.15 -19.13 -8.91
CA ARG A 285 -3.58 -19.22 -8.57
C ARG A 285 -3.87 -18.43 -7.32
N PHE A 286 -5.09 -17.88 -7.21
CA PHE A 286 -5.49 -17.03 -6.10
C PHE A 286 -6.83 -17.47 -5.55
N ILE A 287 -6.97 -17.48 -4.22
CA ILE A 287 -8.14 -17.93 -3.48
C ILE A 287 -8.60 -16.84 -2.51
N GLU A 288 -9.91 -16.59 -2.49
CA GLU A 288 -10.53 -15.73 -1.47
C GLU A 288 -10.66 -16.52 -0.16
N GLY A 289 -10.06 -16.00 0.91
CA GLY A 289 -10.13 -16.62 2.22
C GLY A 289 -9.38 -15.85 3.31
N ASP A 290 -9.79 -16.08 4.55
CA ASP A 290 -9.03 -15.64 5.71
C ASP A 290 -7.75 -16.47 5.83
N ALA A 291 -6.59 -15.83 5.82
CA ALA A 291 -5.28 -16.48 5.81
C ALA A 291 -5.11 -17.44 7.00
N THR A 292 -5.59 -17.09 8.20
CA THR A 292 -5.48 -17.94 9.39
C THR A 292 -6.32 -19.22 9.24
N LYS A 293 -7.57 -19.09 8.80
CA LYS A 293 -8.47 -20.24 8.60
C LYS A 293 -7.94 -21.16 7.50
N PHE A 294 -7.56 -20.59 6.37
CA PHE A 294 -7.00 -21.31 5.24
C PHE A 294 -5.74 -22.09 5.63
N MET A 295 -4.79 -21.45 6.30
CA MET A 295 -3.57 -22.10 6.78
C MET A 295 -3.85 -23.23 7.77
N THR A 296 -4.82 -23.03 8.66
CA THR A 296 -5.22 -24.06 9.64
C THR A 296 -5.84 -25.27 8.95
N GLU A 297 -6.65 -25.05 7.92
CA GLU A 297 -7.26 -26.11 7.12
C GLU A 297 -6.21 -26.90 6.33
N LEU A 298 -5.34 -26.24 5.58
CA LEU A 298 -4.24 -26.89 4.87
C LEU A 298 -3.38 -27.75 5.82
N ALA A 299 -3.00 -27.18 6.96
CA ALA A 299 -2.21 -27.88 7.97
C ALA A 299 -2.94 -29.10 8.55
N SER A 300 -4.30 -29.08 8.65
CA SER A 300 -5.10 -30.21 9.14
C SER A 300 -5.14 -31.34 8.13
N HIS A 301 -5.14 -31.05 6.84
CA HIS A 301 -5.12 -32.04 5.75
C HIS A 301 -3.72 -32.57 5.43
N GLY A 302 -2.67 -32.08 6.13
CA GLY A 302 -1.31 -32.51 5.89
C GLY A 302 -0.69 -31.96 4.61
N GLU A 303 -1.29 -30.91 4.03
CA GLU A 303 -0.74 -30.23 2.86
C GLU A 303 0.62 -29.60 3.15
N LYS A 304 1.49 -29.61 2.17
CA LYS A 304 2.86 -29.09 2.29
C LYS A 304 3.14 -28.06 1.22
N VAL A 305 3.89 -27.04 1.59
CA VAL A 305 4.48 -26.05 0.69
C VAL A 305 5.95 -25.90 1.01
N ASP A 306 6.78 -25.52 0.04
CA ASP A 306 8.22 -25.38 0.26
C ASP A 306 8.55 -24.03 0.88
N VAL A 307 7.89 -22.95 0.43
CA VAL A 307 8.16 -21.58 0.86
C VAL A 307 6.85 -20.84 1.14
N ILE A 308 6.80 -20.10 2.24
CA ILE A 308 5.72 -19.17 2.56
C ILE A 308 6.25 -17.74 2.49
N PHE A 309 5.62 -16.88 1.67
CA PHE A 309 5.71 -15.44 1.81
C PHE A 309 4.55 -14.96 2.67
N MET A 310 4.83 -14.09 3.64
CA MET A 310 3.80 -13.47 4.46
C MET A 310 4.10 -11.97 4.63
N ASP A 311 3.09 -11.15 4.31
CA ASP A 311 3.10 -9.69 4.49
C ASP A 311 1.80 -9.27 5.23
N PRO A 312 1.69 -9.61 6.52
CA PRO A 312 0.46 -9.35 7.29
C PRO A 312 0.25 -7.86 7.55
N PRO A 313 -0.97 -7.47 7.98
CA PRO A 313 -1.26 -6.09 8.39
C PRO A 313 -0.40 -5.67 9.60
N ARG A 314 -0.43 -4.38 9.95
CA ARG A 314 0.34 -3.80 11.08
C ARG A 314 0.19 -4.53 12.41
N SER A 315 -0.92 -5.21 12.63
CA SER A 315 -1.14 -6.03 13.83
C SER A 315 -0.26 -7.28 13.90
N GLY A 316 0.45 -7.60 12.82
CA GLY A 316 1.19 -8.85 12.67
C GLY A 316 0.28 -10.03 12.38
N SER A 317 0.80 -11.24 12.51
CA SER A 317 0.08 -12.49 12.31
C SER A 317 -0.58 -12.99 13.61
N THR A 318 -1.55 -13.89 13.46
CA THR A 318 -2.18 -14.54 14.61
C THR A 318 -1.34 -15.72 15.11
N PRO A 319 -1.39 -16.06 16.41
CA PRO A 319 -0.72 -17.26 16.92
C PRO A 319 -1.16 -18.55 16.22
N ASP A 320 -2.42 -18.64 15.81
CA ASP A 320 -2.95 -19.83 15.11
C ASP A 320 -2.41 -19.94 13.70
N PHE A 321 -2.28 -18.81 12.97
CA PHE A 321 -1.58 -18.78 11.69
C PHE A 321 -0.13 -19.29 11.84
N LEU A 322 0.62 -18.78 12.81
CA LEU A 322 2.01 -19.16 13.01
C LEU A 322 2.17 -20.63 13.38
N ARG A 323 1.26 -21.20 14.20
CA ARG A 323 1.22 -22.63 14.51
C ARG A 323 0.90 -23.47 13.27
N ALA A 324 -0.06 -23.02 12.46
CA ALA A 324 -0.42 -23.70 11.21
C ALA A 324 0.75 -23.68 10.22
N ALA A 325 1.41 -22.53 10.04
CA ALA A 325 2.58 -22.39 9.20
C ALA A 325 3.71 -23.36 9.66
N ALA A 326 3.97 -23.42 10.96
CA ALA A 326 4.97 -24.35 11.50
C ALA A 326 4.57 -25.82 11.31
N LYS A 327 3.28 -26.16 11.43
CA LYS A 327 2.76 -27.53 11.21
C LYS A 327 2.88 -27.98 9.76
N MET A 328 2.64 -27.09 8.78
CA MET A 328 2.89 -27.35 7.36
C MET A 328 4.37 -27.58 7.05
N ALA A 329 5.23 -27.12 7.93
CA ALA A 329 6.66 -27.37 7.91
C ALA A 329 7.37 -26.94 6.62
N PRO A 330 7.12 -25.73 6.06
CA PRO A 330 7.88 -25.24 4.91
C PRO A 330 9.37 -25.15 5.22
N LYS A 331 10.21 -25.32 4.20
CA LYS A 331 11.66 -25.16 4.33
C LYS A 331 12.04 -23.75 4.74
N LYS A 332 11.32 -22.75 4.17
CA LYS A 332 11.57 -21.33 4.37
C LYS A 332 10.27 -20.54 4.57
N ILE A 333 10.33 -19.52 5.42
CA ILE A 333 9.28 -18.50 5.57
C ILE A 333 9.95 -17.14 5.38
N VAL A 334 9.48 -16.37 4.42
CA VAL A 334 9.91 -14.99 4.19
C VAL A 334 8.85 -14.08 4.80
N TYR A 335 9.17 -13.46 5.93
CA TYR A 335 8.28 -12.59 6.66
C TYR A 335 8.63 -11.12 6.39
N ILE A 336 7.79 -10.43 5.63
CA ILE A 336 7.84 -8.99 5.39
C ILE A 336 6.92 -8.30 6.40
N SER A 337 7.34 -7.20 7.01
CA SER A 337 6.52 -6.49 7.99
C SER A 337 6.76 -4.98 7.96
N CYS A 338 5.65 -4.23 7.97
CA CYS A 338 5.66 -2.78 8.12
C CYS A 338 5.76 -2.30 9.58
N ASP A 339 5.76 -3.23 10.54
CA ASP A 339 5.97 -2.94 11.96
C ASP A 339 6.92 -3.96 12.60
N PRO A 340 8.21 -3.64 12.75
CA PRO A 340 9.19 -4.53 13.36
C PRO A 340 8.86 -4.95 14.81
N ASN A 341 8.01 -4.20 15.55
CA ASN A 341 7.62 -4.58 16.91
C ASN A 341 6.70 -5.81 16.89
N THR A 342 5.66 -5.79 16.04
CA THR A 342 4.75 -6.93 15.87
C THR A 342 5.48 -8.12 15.26
N GLN A 343 6.42 -7.88 14.35
CA GLN A 343 7.26 -8.92 13.79
C GLN A 343 8.13 -9.60 14.88
N ALA A 344 8.78 -8.83 15.75
CA ALA A 344 9.56 -9.38 16.86
C ALA A 344 8.72 -10.24 17.80
N ARG A 345 7.47 -9.83 18.10
CA ARG A 345 6.50 -10.63 18.85
C ARG A 345 6.21 -11.97 18.17
N ASP A 346 5.95 -11.95 16.88
CA ASP A 346 5.61 -13.14 16.10
C ASP A 346 6.81 -14.08 15.97
N LEU A 347 8.01 -13.53 15.78
CA LEU A 347 9.27 -14.28 15.77
C LEU A 347 9.52 -15.01 17.10
N ALA A 348 9.15 -14.43 18.24
CA ALA A 348 9.27 -15.07 19.54
C ALA A 348 8.44 -16.36 19.65
N LEU A 349 7.32 -16.45 18.93
CA LEU A 349 6.52 -17.66 18.86
C LEU A 349 7.07 -18.67 17.84
N ILE A 350 7.27 -18.25 16.59
CA ILE A 350 7.60 -19.20 15.51
C ILE A 350 8.98 -19.82 15.68
N THR A 351 9.93 -19.14 16.35
CA THR A 351 11.24 -19.71 16.65
C THR A 351 11.18 -20.84 17.70
N LYS A 352 10.16 -20.84 18.57
CA LYS A 352 9.86 -21.95 19.48
C LYS A 352 9.18 -23.13 18.78
N LEU A 353 8.64 -22.91 17.59
CA LEU A 353 7.93 -23.91 16.78
C LEU A 353 8.87 -24.58 15.74
N GLY A 354 10.20 -24.50 15.93
CA GLY A 354 11.16 -25.24 15.09
C GLY A 354 11.78 -24.42 13.97
N TYR A 355 11.65 -23.08 13.97
CA TYR A 355 12.32 -22.20 13.01
C TYR A 355 13.44 -21.39 13.64
N ARG A 356 14.39 -20.96 12.81
CA ARG A 356 15.41 -19.97 13.17
C ARG A 356 15.40 -18.83 12.15
N VAL A 357 15.66 -17.62 12.59
CA VAL A 357 15.89 -16.49 11.70
C VAL A 357 17.34 -16.57 11.21
N THR A 358 17.54 -16.53 9.90
CA THR A 358 18.87 -16.63 9.28
C THR A 358 19.31 -15.36 8.57
N LYS A 359 18.36 -14.54 8.08
CA LYS A 359 18.65 -13.25 7.45
C LYS A 359 17.65 -12.21 7.93
N ILE A 360 18.11 -10.97 8.17
CA ILE A 360 17.28 -9.83 8.58
C ILE A 360 17.69 -8.63 7.72
N GLN A 361 16.74 -8.06 6.99
CA GLN A 361 16.98 -6.95 6.07
C GLN A 361 15.97 -5.82 6.27
N PRO A 362 16.36 -4.71 6.93
CA PRO A 362 15.57 -3.50 6.98
C PRO A 362 15.53 -2.78 5.62
N VAL A 363 14.38 -2.17 5.30
CA VAL A 363 14.18 -1.39 4.07
C VAL A 363 13.43 -0.11 4.42
N ASP A 364 13.94 1.04 4.00
CA ASP A 364 13.23 2.31 4.15
C ASP A 364 12.22 2.53 3.02
N LEU A 365 11.04 1.96 3.17
CA LEU A 365 9.92 2.14 2.24
C LEU A 365 9.27 3.53 2.36
N PHE A 366 9.40 4.17 3.53
CA PHE A 366 8.74 5.42 3.88
C PHE A 366 9.74 6.49 4.35
N PRO A 367 10.61 7.02 3.46
CA PRO A 367 11.49 8.14 3.79
C PRO A 367 10.76 9.28 4.48
N HIS A 368 11.45 9.98 5.39
CA HIS A 368 10.94 11.10 6.17
C HIS A 368 9.85 10.77 7.20
N THR A 369 9.53 9.49 7.40
CA THR A 369 8.61 9.02 8.45
C THR A 369 9.34 8.10 9.45
N ASP A 370 8.70 7.76 10.57
CA ASP A 370 9.25 6.82 11.55
C ASP A 370 9.08 5.34 11.14
N HIS A 371 8.36 5.05 10.06
CA HIS A 371 8.11 3.69 9.60
C HIS A 371 9.31 3.08 8.90
N CYS A 372 9.51 1.78 9.12
CA CYS A 372 10.54 0.97 8.47
C CYS A 372 9.96 -0.41 8.17
N GLU A 373 10.15 -0.88 6.94
CA GLU A 373 9.87 -2.27 6.57
C GLU A 373 11.05 -3.16 6.99
N ASN A 374 10.76 -4.40 7.33
CA ASN A 374 11.80 -5.37 7.65
C ASN A 374 11.45 -6.74 7.07
N ILE A 375 12.44 -7.40 6.45
CA ILE A 375 12.33 -8.76 5.93
C ILE A 375 13.08 -9.68 6.86
N CYS A 376 12.45 -10.76 7.31
CA CYS A 376 13.12 -11.85 8.01
C CYS A 376 12.98 -13.14 7.20
N LEU A 377 14.10 -13.80 6.91
CA LEU A 377 14.09 -15.16 6.44
C LEU A 377 14.16 -16.11 7.64
N LEU A 378 13.20 -17.02 7.69
CA LEU A 378 13.19 -18.09 8.67
C LEU A 378 13.41 -19.42 7.95
N GLU A 379 14.29 -20.24 8.49
CA GLU A 379 14.56 -21.59 8.03
C GLU A 379 14.20 -22.60 9.10
N ARG A 380 13.72 -23.75 8.68
CA ARG A 380 13.42 -24.85 9.59
C ARG A 380 14.71 -25.38 10.19
N LYS A 381 14.71 -25.66 11.52
CA LYS A 381 15.84 -26.25 12.26
C LYS A 381 16.02 -27.70 11.88
#